data_66ecf295c45e363a47d860db67f7ded3
#
_entry.id   66ecf295c45e363a47d860db67f7ded3
#
_cell.length_a   1.000
_cell.length_b   1.000
_cell.length_c   1.000
_cell.angle_alpha   90.00
_cell.angle_beta   90.00
_cell.angle_gamma   90.00
#
_symmetry.space_group_name_H-M   'P 1'
#
loop_
_entity.id
_entity.type
_entity.pdbx_description
1 polymer ?
#
loop_
_entity_poly.entity_id
_entity_poly.type
_entity_poly.pdbx_seq_one_letter_code
_entity_poly.pdbx_strand_id
1 'polypeptide(L)'
;FQYYVLEKALDTYFNDAEIIMITDTAYVDTVFEYDQTFYYRLAARDYAGNQSLYTGWVEATVTLALAEVLIPEEFALHQNYPNPFNPVTQIKYDLPEDAMVTIHIYDLMGRNIKSLVRQNESAGYHTVRWDATNDRGEPVSAGMYLYIIQAGDFRQTKKMVLLK
;
A
#
# COMPACT_ATOMS: atom_id res chain seq x y z
N PHE A 1 -14.40 -12.22 -31.56
CA PHE A 1 -13.25 -11.58 -30.92
C PHE A 1 -12.44 -12.64 -30.16
N GLN A 2 -11.15 -12.74 -30.41
CA GLN A 2 -10.28 -13.71 -29.77
C GLN A 2 -9.37 -13.05 -28.72
N TYR A 3 -8.64 -12.01 -29.11
CA TYR A 3 -7.76 -11.25 -28.22
C TYR A 3 -7.41 -9.89 -28.82
N TYR A 4 -6.87 -9.01 -27.99
CA TYR A 4 -6.24 -7.78 -28.44
C TYR A 4 -4.75 -7.98 -28.68
N VAL A 5 -4.22 -7.25 -29.65
CA VAL A 5 -2.77 -7.15 -29.95
C VAL A 5 -2.34 -5.77 -29.48
N LEU A 6 -1.60 -5.71 -28.40
CA LEU A 6 -0.97 -4.48 -27.91
C LEU A 6 0.46 -4.45 -28.45
N GLU A 7 0.85 -3.38 -29.11
CA GLU A 7 2.22 -3.10 -29.46
C GLU A 7 2.78 -2.02 -28.55
N LYS A 8 4.00 -2.27 -28.03
CA LYS A 8 4.79 -1.38 -27.21
C LYS A 8 6.09 -1.08 -27.95
N ALA A 9 6.44 0.16 -28.11
CA ALA A 9 7.66 0.59 -28.83
C ALA A 9 8.31 1.81 -28.17
N LEU A 10 9.55 2.07 -28.55
CA LEU A 10 10.31 3.24 -28.12
C LEU A 10 10.17 4.43 -29.09
N ASP A 11 9.49 4.23 -30.21
CA ASP A 11 9.24 5.25 -31.21
C ASP A 11 7.81 5.20 -31.76
N THR A 12 7.34 6.28 -32.37
CA THR A 12 6.01 6.40 -32.93
C THR A 12 5.80 5.65 -34.26
N TYR A 13 6.85 5.10 -34.83
CA TYR A 13 6.79 4.27 -36.05
C TYR A 13 6.60 2.80 -35.73
N PHE A 14 6.77 2.42 -34.45
CA PHE A 14 6.66 1.04 -33.97
C PHE A 14 7.68 0.10 -34.62
N ASN A 15 8.89 0.62 -34.89
CA ASN A 15 10.02 -0.21 -35.26
C ASN A 15 10.42 -1.05 -34.06
N ASP A 16 10.66 -2.34 -34.26
CA ASP A 16 11.04 -3.29 -33.22
C ASP A 16 10.05 -3.34 -32.02
N ALA A 17 8.74 -3.16 -32.29
CA ALA A 17 7.71 -3.19 -31.27
C ALA A 17 7.60 -4.56 -30.60
N GLU A 18 7.50 -4.56 -29.29
CA GLU A 18 7.08 -5.73 -28.52
C GLU A 18 5.59 -5.99 -28.73
N ILE A 19 5.23 -7.22 -29.06
CA ILE A 19 3.84 -7.62 -29.30
C ILE A 19 3.31 -8.41 -28.11
N ILE A 20 2.28 -7.89 -27.47
CA ILE A 20 1.65 -8.47 -26.29
C ILE A 20 0.20 -8.86 -26.63
N MET A 21 -0.15 -10.12 -26.39
CA MET A 21 -1.53 -10.61 -26.61
C MET A 21 -2.33 -10.49 -25.32
N ILE A 22 -3.46 -9.80 -25.37
CA ILE A 22 -4.31 -9.52 -24.21
C ILE A 22 -5.71 -10.08 -24.48
N THR A 23 -6.20 -10.89 -23.54
CA THR A 23 -7.58 -11.44 -23.59
C THR A 23 -8.54 -10.64 -22.70
N ASP A 24 -8.04 -9.80 -21.85
CA ASP A 24 -8.80 -8.92 -20.94
C ASP A 24 -8.97 -7.52 -21.54
N THR A 25 -9.83 -6.72 -20.95
CA THR A 25 -10.08 -5.31 -21.31
C THR A 25 -9.10 -4.34 -20.62
N ALA A 26 -8.21 -4.84 -19.75
CA ALA A 26 -7.19 -4.08 -19.06
C ALA A 26 -5.84 -4.80 -19.12
N TYR A 27 -4.77 -4.03 -19.22
CA TYR A 27 -3.41 -4.51 -19.16
C TYR A 27 -2.56 -3.59 -18.28
N VAL A 28 -1.74 -4.17 -17.42
CA VAL A 28 -0.79 -3.43 -16.59
C VAL A 28 0.62 -3.80 -17.06
N ASP A 29 1.32 -2.83 -17.64
CA ASP A 29 2.72 -3.01 -17.98
C ASP A 29 3.58 -2.88 -16.73
N THR A 30 4.30 -3.93 -16.41
CA THR A 30 5.24 -3.98 -15.27
C THR A 30 6.70 -3.94 -15.69
N VAL A 31 6.98 -3.94 -17.01
CA VAL A 31 8.32 -3.90 -17.59
C VAL A 31 8.54 -2.53 -18.20
N PHE A 32 9.18 -1.65 -17.44
CA PHE A 32 9.49 -0.28 -17.87
C PHE A 32 10.88 0.15 -17.36
N GLU A 33 11.47 1.12 -18.06
CA GLU A 33 12.65 1.84 -17.61
C GLU A 33 12.26 3.26 -17.20
N TYR A 34 12.89 3.78 -16.16
CA TYR A 34 12.62 5.13 -15.69
C TYR A 34 13.14 6.17 -16.69
N ASP A 35 12.42 7.28 -16.79
CA ASP A 35 12.70 8.40 -17.71
C ASP A 35 12.71 8.02 -19.20
N GLN A 36 12.15 6.85 -19.53
CA GLN A 36 11.96 6.41 -20.88
C GLN A 36 10.48 6.54 -21.28
N THR A 37 10.22 7.06 -22.47
CA THR A 37 8.89 7.14 -23.05
C THR A 37 8.62 5.91 -23.89
N PHE A 38 7.51 5.24 -23.64
CA PHE A 38 7.00 4.15 -24.44
C PHE A 38 5.74 4.59 -25.18
N TYR A 39 5.56 4.05 -26.37
CA TYR A 39 4.38 4.26 -27.20
C TYR A 39 3.61 2.97 -27.32
N TYR A 40 2.29 3.05 -27.21
CA TYR A 40 1.39 1.90 -27.23
C TYR A 40 0.29 2.10 -28.26
N ARG A 41 -0.05 1.06 -29.01
CA ARG A 41 -1.23 1.01 -29.87
C ARG A 41 -1.89 -0.36 -29.83
N LEU A 42 -3.18 -0.43 -30.13
CA LEU A 42 -3.99 -1.61 -29.94
C LEU A 42 -4.70 -2.00 -31.23
N ALA A 43 -4.78 -3.29 -31.51
CA ALA A 43 -5.63 -3.89 -32.52
C ALA A 43 -6.41 -5.05 -31.94
N ALA A 44 -7.56 -5.40 -32.53
CA ALA A 44 -8.34 -6.58 -32.18
C ALA A 44 -8.11 -7.70 -33.20
N ARG A 45 -8.09 -8.96 -32.77
CA ARG A 45 -8.00 -10.13 -33.65
C ARG A 45 -9.16 -11.07 -33.41
N ASP A 46 -9.74 -11.57 -34.50
CA ASP A 46 -10.84 -12.53 -34.45
C ASP A 46 -10.34 -13.99 -34.47
N TYR A 47 -11.27 -14.93 -34.31
CA TYR A 47 -10.99 -16.36 -34.34
C TYR A 47 -10.55 -16.89 -35.72
N ALA A 48 -10.83 -16.16 -36.79
CA ALA A 48 -10.42 -16.48 -38.16
C ALA A 48 -9.00 -15.93 -38.45
N GLY A 49 -8.41 -15.18 -37.54
CA GLY A 49 -7.09 -14.60 -37.70
C GLY A 49 -7.06 -13.22 -38.35
N ASN A 50 -8.24 -12.62 -38.64
CA ASN A 50 -8.30 -11.25 -39.17
C ASN A 50 -7.98 -10.26 -38.06
N GLN A 51 -7.18 -9.23 -38.39
CA GLN A 51 -6.81 -8.16 -37.45
C GLN A 51 -7.40 -6.83 -37.90
N SER A 52 -7.94 -6.07 -36.96
CA SER A 52 -8.39 -4.69 -37.20
C SER A 52 -7.20 -3.78 -37.51
N LEU A 53 -7.49 -2.58 -37.99
CA LEU A 53 -6.48 -1.51 -37.96
C LEU A 53 -6.10 -1.21 -36.52
N TYR A 54 -4.86 -0.76 -36.32
CA TYR A 54 -4.42 -0.26 -35.02
C TYR A 54 -5.13 1.03 -34.65
N THR A 55 -5.35 1.25 -33.37
CA THR A 55 -5.76 2.55 -32.82
C THR A 55 -4.68 3.61 -33.09
N GLY A 56 -5.00 4.88 -32.85
CA GLY A 56 -3.96 5.87 -32.59
C GLY A 56 -3.09 5.42 -31.42
N TRP A 57 -1.84 5.84 -31.42
CA TRP A 57 -0.94 5.52 -30.32
C TRP A 57 -1.16 6.45 -29.12
N VAL A 58 -0.80 5.99 -27.92
CA VAL A 58 -0.69 6.77 -26.69
C VAL A 58 0.73 6.65 -26.18
N GLU A 59 1.23 7.69 -25.54
CA GLU A 59 2.55 7.68 -24.89
C GLU A 59 2.41 7.54 -23.38
N ALA A 60 3.38 6.88 -22.77
CA ALA A 60 3.53 6.79 -21.33
C ALA A 60 5.01 6.91 -20.97
N THR A 61 5.33 7.83 -20.09
CA THR A 61 6.67 8.01 -19.53
C THR A 61 6.58 7.71 -18.04
N VAL A 62 7.34 6.70 -17.59
CA VAL A 62 7.51 6.47 -16.16
C VAL A 62 8.69 7.31 -15.71
N THR A 63 8.41 8.50 -15.22
CA THR A 63 9.44 9.29 -14.55
C THR A 63 9.69 8.70 -13.16
N LEU A 64 10.98 8.60 -12.77
CA LEU A 64 11.31 8.76 -11.36
C LEU A 64 10.92 10.23 -11.01
N ALA A 65 9.62 10.50 -10.86
CA ALA A 65 9.32 11.41 -9.79
C ALA A 65 10.04 10.76 -8.61
N LEU A 66 11.06 11.44 -8.05
CA LEU A 66 11.28 11.32 -6.62
C LEU A 66 9.86 11.37 -6.09
N ALA A 67 9.31 10.20 -5.73
CA ALA A 67 8.20 10.23 -4.82
C ALA A 67 8.78 11.13 -3.74
N GLU A 68 8.31 12.38 -3.69
CA GLU A 68 8.33 13.09 -2.43
C GLU A 68 7.74 12.01 -1.55
N VAL A 69 8.59 11.36 -0.80
CA VAL A 69 8.15 10.50 0.29
C VAL A 69 7.30 11.51 1.02
N LEU A 70 5.96 11.36 0.85
CA LEU A 70 5.03 12.28 1.47
C LEU A 70 5.28 12.08 2.95
N ILE A 71 6.26 12.85 3.45
CA ILE A 71 6.62 12.85 4.86
C ILE A 71 5.48 13.57 5.53
N PRO A 72 4.84 12.96 6.51
CA PRO A 72 3.82 13.65 7.29
C PRO A 72 4.36 14.96 7.84
N GLU A 73 3.54 15.99 7.86
CA GLU A 73 3.93 17.29 8.43
C GLU A 73 3.93 17.27 9.96
N GLU A 74 3.14 16.36 10.56
CA GLU A 74 2.97 16.26 12.01
C GLU A 74 2.95 14.81 12.47
N PHE A 75 3.36 14.58 13.73
CA PHE A 75 3.13 13.29 14.38
C PHE A 75 1.63 13.02 14.55
N ALA A 76 1.16 11.86 14.18
CA ALA A 76 -0.22 11.47 14.40
C ALA A 76 -0.35 9.98 14.77
N LEU A 77 -1.32 9.69 15.64
CA LEU A 77 -1.81 8.34 15.88
C LEU A 77 -3.25 8.25 15.37
N HIS A 78 -3.51 7.38 14.43
CA HIS A 78 -4.86 7.21 13.85
C HIS A 78 -5.72 6.23 14.63
N GLN A 79 -7.04 6.34 14.46
CA GLN A 79 -7.97 5.35 14.99
C GLN A 79 -7.69 4.01 14.32
N ASN A 80 -7.59 2.95 15.13
CA ASN A 80 -7.45 1.59 14.60
C ASN A 80 -8.63 1.21 13.70
N TYR A 81 -8.34 0.43 12.67
CA TYR A 81 -9.37 -0.05 11.74
C TYR A 81 -9.17 -1.55 11.45
N PRO A 82 -10.25 -2.34 11.50
CA PRO A 82 -11.60 -1.99 12.00
C PRO A 82 -11.64 -1.66 13.50
N ASN A 83 -12.67 -0.91 13.92
CA ASN A 83 -13.01 -0.69 15.33
C ASN A 83 -14.54 -0.50 15.48
N PRO A 84 -15.28 -1.40 16.14
CA PRO A 84 -14.78 -2.61 16.80
C PRO A 84 -14.15 -3.63 15.88
N PHE A 85 -13.28 -4.52 16.39
CA PHE A 85 -12.55 -5.52 15.61
C PHE A 85 -12.67 -6.94 16.16
N ASN A 86 -12.38 -7.96 15.30
CA ASN A 86 -12.38 -9.37 15.66
C ASN A 86 -11.49 -10.20 14.72
N PRO A 87 -10.44 -10.88 15.16
CA PRO A 87 -9.58 -10.52 16.29
C PRO A 87 -8.49 -9.54 15.86
N VAL A 88 -8.49 -9.09 14.60
CA VAL A 88 -7.40 -8.33 13.97
C VAL A 88 -7.79 -6.90 13.72
N THR A 89 -6.86 -5.99 14.01
CA THR A 89 -6.96 -4.57 13.66
C THR A 89 -5.61 -4.01 13.23
N GLN A 90 -5.63 -2.89 12.52
CA GLN A 90 -4.45 -2.13 12.12
C GLN A 90 -4.46 -0.78 12.83
N ILE A 91 -3.30 -0.37 13.29
CA ILE A 91 -3.03 0.94 13.86
C ILE A 91 -2.08 1.66 12.91
N LYS A 92 -2.50 2.83 12.41
CA LYS A 92 -1.70 3.70 11.58
C LYS A 92 -1.16 4.84 12.40
N TYR A 93 0.05 5.28 12.09
CA TYR A 93 0.69 6.45 12.71
C TYR A 93 1.66 7.10 11.73
N ASP A 94 1.87 8.39 11.93
CA ASP A 94 2.62 9.24 11.03
C ASP A 94 3.80 9.85 11.77
N LEU A 95 4.97 9.83 11.14
CA LEU A 95 6.22 10.34 11.68
C LEU A 95 6.78 11.42 10.73
N PRO A 96 6.83 12.70 11.11
CA PRO A 96 7.42 13.75 10.29
C PRO A 96 8.96 13.70 10.27
N GLU A 97 9.57 12.98 11.19
CA GLU A 97 11.01 12.80 11.32
C GLU A 97 11.34 11.40 11.85
N ASP A 98 12.59 11.00 11.72
CA ASP A 98 13.09 9.74 12.28
C ASP A 98 12.97 9.77 13.80
N ALA A 99 12.38 8.75 14.38
CA ALA A 99 12.14 8.69 15.82
C ALA A 99 12.24 7.29 16.42
N MET A 100 12.60 7.21 17.70
CA MET A 100 12.40 5.99 18.48
C MET A 100 10.93 5.87 18.83
N VAL A 101 10.26 4.88 18.24
CA VAL A 101 8.83 4.66 18.41
C VAL A 101 8.57 3.51 19.37
N THR A 102 7.65 3.73 20.30
CA THR A 102 7.08 2.66 21.12
C THR A 102 5.55 2.71 21.01
N ILE A 103 4.92 1.54 20.78
CA ILE A 103 3.47 1.39 20.83
C ILE A 103 3.13 0.25 21.78
N HIS A 104 2.38 0.59 22.83
CA HIS A 104 1.94 -0.37 23.83
C HIS A 104 0.41 -0.44 23.91
N ILE A 105 -0.09 -1.64 24.18
CA ILE A 105 -1.51 -1.89 24.44
C ILE A 105 -1.71 -2.16 25.92
N TYR A 106 -2.73 -1.51 26.49
CA TYR A 106 -3.10 -1.64 27.90
C TYR A 106 -4.57 -2.04 28.03
N ASP A 107 -4.88 -2.74 29.09
CA ASP A 107 -6.26 -2.90 29.53
C ASP A 107 -6.74 -1.67 30.33
N LEU A 108 -8.01 -1.68 30.74
CA LEU A 108 -8.60 -0.57 31.51
C LEU A 108 -8.04 -0.45 32.94
N MET A 109 -7.33 -1.47 33.43
CA MET A 109 -6.64 -1.45 34.72
C MET A 109 -5.21 -0.88 34.60
N GLY A 110 -4.78 -0.47 33.40
CA GLY A 110 -3.45 0.04 33.11
C GLY A 110 -2.37 -1.03 33.02
N ARG A 111 -2.72 -2.31 32.94
CA ARG A 111 -1.74 -3.39 32.75
C ARG A 111 -1.31 -3.43 31.31
N ASN A 112 0.01 -3.50 31.06
CA ASN A 112 0.55 -3.70 29.74
C ASN A 112 0.16 -5.11 29.23
N ILE A 113 -0.47 -5.15 28.08
CA ILE A 113 -0.91 -6.38 27.42
C ILE A 113 0.06 -6.77 26.32
N LYS A 114 0.49 -5.80 25.49
CA LYS A 114 1.34 -6.03 24.33
C LYS A 114 2.23 -4.84 24.03
N SER A 115 3.49 -5.13 23.73
CA SER A 115 4.41 -4.18 23.09
C SER A 115 4.43 -4.45 21.61
N LEU A 116 3.77 -3.60 20.81
CA LEU A 116 3.65 -3.79 19.36
C LEU A 116 4.86 -3.28 18.60
N VAL A 117 5.38 -2.11 19.00
CA VAL A 117 6.53 -1.47 18.36
C VAL A 117 7.50 -1.01 19.45
N ARG A 118 8.81 -1.19 19.22
CA ARG A 118 9.89 -0.67 20.04
C ARG A 118 11.18 -0.63 19.23
N GLN A 119 11.27 0.36 18.33
CA GLN A 119 12.42 0.49 17.42
C GLN A 119 12.53 1.91 16.87
N ASN A 120 13.71 2.22 16.31
CA ASN A 120 13.85 3.43 15.50
C ASN A 120 13.16 3.21 14.17
N GLU A 121 12.34 4.17 13.75
CA GLU A 121 11.65 4.19 12.48
C GLU A 121 11.93 5.49 11.74
N SER A 122 12.01 5.42 10.43
CA SER A 122 12.21 6.58 9.56
C SER A 122 10.95 7.43 9.47
N ALA A 123 11.10 8.70 9.09
CA ALA A 123 9.99 9.55 8.70
C ALA A 123 9.09 8.87 7.67
N GLY A 124 7.77 9.02 7.79
CA GLY A 124 6.80 8.41 6.87
C GLY A 124 5.52 7.96 7.54
N TYR A 125 4.68 7.29 6.74
CA TYR A 125 3.42 6.68 7.16
C TYR A 125 3.63 5.22 7.53
N HIS A 126 3.26 4.85 8.75
CA HIS A 126 3.49 3.52 9.29
C HIS A 126 2.19 2.81 9.62
N THR A 127 2.24 1.48 9.62
CA THR A 127 1.10 0.64 9.99
C THR A 127 1.60 -0.57 10.77
N VAL A 128 1.00 -0.82 11.92
CA VAL A 128 1.24 -2.03 12.71
C VAL A 128 -0.07 -2.80 12.92
N ARG A 129 0.02 -4.12 12.92
CA ARG A 129 -1.12 -5.02 13.11
C ARG A 129 -1.13 -5.57 14.52
N TRP A 130 -2.33 -5.65 15.12
CA TRP A 130 -2.56 -6.38 16.36
C TRP A 130 -3.63 -7.46 16.14
N ASP A 131 -3.35 -8.65 16.64
CA ASP A 131 -4.16 -9.86 16.50
C ASP A 131 -4.85 -10.30 17.80
N ALA A 132 -5.05 -9.38 18.73
CA ALA A 132 -5.65 -9.62 20.04
C ALA A 132 -4.90 -10.67 20.88
N THR A 133 -3.55 -10.72 20.77
CA THR A 133 -2.71 -11.53 21.65
C THR A 133 -1.86 -10.66 22.58
N ASN A 134 -1.51 -11.21 23.75
CA ASN A 134 -0.55 -10.60 24.67
C ASN A 134 0.91 -10.85 24.22
N ASP A 135 1.89 -10.39 25.00
CA ASP A 135 3.32 -10.59 24.69
C ASP A 135 3.75 -12.07 24.70
N ARG A 136 2.97 -12.97 25.32
CA ARG A 136 3.19 -14.42 25.30
C ARG A 136 2.53 -15.13 24.13
N GLY A 137 1.80 -14.38 23.25
CA GLY A 137 1.05 -14.95 22.15
C GLY A 137 -0.31 -15.55 22.55
N GLU A 138 -0.75 -15.33 23.80
CA GLU A 138 -2.04 -15.84 24.29
C GLU A 138 -3.17 -14.87 23.93
N PRO A 139 -4.34 -15.37 23.46
CA PRO A 139 -5.48 -14.52 23.17
C PRO A 139 -5.97 -13.76 24.40
N VAL A 140 -6.35 -12.50 24.23
CA VAL A 140 -6.90 -11.68 25.29
C VAL A 140 -8.42 -11.67 25.23
N SER A 141 -9.08 -11.30 26.33
CA SER A 141 -10.54 -11.27 26.43
C SER A 141 -11.14 -10.15 25.60
N ALA A 142 -12.36 -10.35 25.11
CA ALA A 142 -13.16 -9.25 24.53
C ALA A 142 -13.30 -8.10 25.52
N GLY A 143 -13.29 -6.88 25.02
CA GLY A 143 -13.36 -5.69 25.86
C GLY A 143 -12.72 -4.46 25.25
N MET A 144 -12.60 -3.42 26.06
CA MET A 144 -11.96 -2.17 25.67
C MET A 144 -10.48 -2.19 26.07
N TYR A 145 -9.65 -1.73 25.14
CA TYR A 145 -8.20 -1.58 25.29
C TYR A 145 -7.79 -0.16 24.93
N LEU A 146 -6.69 0.29 25.50
CA LEU A 146 -6.03 1.53 25.15
C LEU A 146 -4.73 1.22 24.45
N TYR A 147 -4.38 1.97 23.42
CA TYR A 147 -3.07 1.93 22.81
C TYR A 147 -2.43 3.30 22.88
N ILE A 148 -1.14 3.31 23.18
CA ILE A 148 -0.35 4.51 23.41
C ILE A 148 0.86 4.46 22.50
N ILE A 149 1.06 5.52 21.72
CA ILE A 149 2.32 5.77 21.01
C ILE A 149 3.15 6.76 21.80
N GLN A 150 4.45 6.55 21.76
CA GLN A 150 5.48 7.53 22.12
C GLN A 150 6.50 7.56 20.99
N ALA A 151 6.74 8.75 20.41
CA ALA A 151 7.75 9.01 19.39
C ALA A 151 8.44 10.33 19.73
N GLY A 152 9.68 10.27 20.21
CA GLY A 152 10.33 11.44 20.82
C GLY A 152 9.49 12.03 21.96
N ASP A 153 9.17 13.32 21.85
CA ASP A 153 8.32 14.04 22.82
C ASP A 153 6.80 13.86 22.52
N PHE A 154 6.45 13.35 21.33
CA PHE A 154 5.07 13.11 20.97
C PHE A 154 4.51 11.91 21.71
N ARG A 155 3.34 12.11 22.35
CA ARG A 155 2.59 11.04 23.02
C ARG A 155 1.10 11.18 22.77
N GLN A 156 0.48 10.11 22.29
CA GLN A 156 -0.97 10.06 22.07
C GLN A 156 -1.56 8.73 22.50
N THR A 157 -2.80 8.78 23.00
CA THR A 157 -3.55 7.60 23.44
C THR A 157 -4.88 7.52 22.69
N LYS A 158 -5.23 6.32 22.26
CA LYS A 158 -6.56 6.03 21.69
C LYS A 158 -7.15 4.76 22.27
N LYS A 159 -8.46 4.59 22.12
CA LYS A 159 -9.21 3.41 22.57
C LYS A 159 -9.64 2.54 21.41
N MET A 160 -9.72 1.24 21.66
CA MET A 160 -10.25 0.25 20.72
C MET A 160 -11.12 -0.78 21.43
N VAL A 161 -12.00 -1.43 20.67
CA VAL A 161 -12.96 -2.42 21.19
C VAL A 161 -12.76 -3.74 20.46
N LEU A 162 -12.35 -4.78 21.21
CA LEU A 162 -12.26 -6.14 20.74
C LEU A 162 -13.60 -6.84 20.95
N LEU A 163 -14.16 -7.36 19.88
CA LEU A 163 -15.32 -8.26 19.93
C LEU A 163 -14.86 -9.72 20.13
N LYS A 164 -15.80 -10.57 20.44
CA LYS A 164 -15.53 -12.00 20.59
C LYS A 164 -15.97 -12.77 19.36
#